data_2b1016c7e09b912d262188770a0d1f2f
#
_entry.id   2b1016c7e09b912d262188770a0d1f2f
#
_cell.length_a   1.000
_cell.length_b   1.000
_cell.length_c   1.000
_cell.angle_alpha   90.00
_cell.angle_beta   90.00
_cell.angle_gamma   90.00
#
_symmetry.space_group_name_H-M   'P 1'
#
loop_
_entity.id
_entity.type
_entity.pdbx_description
1 polymer ?
#
loop_
_entity_poly.entity_id
_entity_poly.type
_entity_poly.pdbx_seq_one_letter_code
_entity_poly.pdbx_strand_id
1 'polypeptide(L)'
;MVSSRLLSLAAGVIPELMQDPARFVEVTAGAGWKATGVWFDQESWSSTTSREVKRRIDDNGLEAVDMEVIRLGRSIDTGEALIEAACEVGAKNILVVSSLHSSEETAEQLSHLCSLAKAGDITICLEFMKFTSVKSLSDALEVVKLVDAPNVGILLDLLHVVRSGTTFKEIKACDPKLFPYAQWCDGTAQPVGLSDSELIIDALDDRLIPAQGKLDALKFESLFDTDVPFSIEVRSKHLRENFPDYEERARYVLDQTLAALEISD
;
A
#
# COMPACT_ATOMS: atom_id res chain seq x y z
N MET A 1 3.07 -23.93 -11.37
CA MET A 1 3.60 -23.75 -10.00
C MET A 1 2.86 -22.55 -9.40
N VAL A 2 2.29 -22.67 -8.21
CA VAL A 2 1.68 -21.53 -7.54
C VAL A 2 2.76 -20.46 -7.37
N SER A 3 2.48 -19.23 -7.81
CA SER A 3 3.39 -18.08 -7.67
C SER A 3 3.96 -18.04 -6.24
N SER A 4 5.28 -17.90 -6.12
CA SER A 4 5.96 -17.79 -4.81
C SER A 4 5.92 -16.38 -4.24
N ARG A 5 5.22 -15.45 -4.91
CA ARG A 5 5.09 -14.05 -4.49
C ARG A 5 4.40 -13.94 -3.14
N LEU A 6 4.98 -13.16 -2.25
CA LEU A 6 4.36 -12.83 -0.96
C LEU A 6 3.15 -11.89 -1.19
N LEU A 7 1.98 -12.35 -0.78
CA LEU A 7 0.74 -11.56 -0.82
C LEU A 7 0.38 -11.08 0.59
N SER A 8 0.18 -9.79 0.74
CA SER A 8 -0.25 -9.11 1.95
C SER A 8 -1.70 -8.62 1.81
N LEU A 9 -2.49 -8.74 2.85
CA LEU A 9 -3.80 -8.07 2.90
C LEU A 9 -3.61 -6.62 3.33
N ALA A 10 -3.94 -5.65 2.48
CA ALA A 10 -3.92 -4.24 2.84
C ALA A 10 -5.03 -3.89 3.85
N ALA A 11 -4.71 -3.03 4.80
CA ALA A 11 -5.66 -2.64 5.86
C ALA A 11 -6.95 -2.02 5.30
N GLY A 12 -6.87 -1.35 4.16
CA GLY A 12 -8.00 -0.72 3.47
C GLY A 12 -9.10 -1.68 3.00
N VAL A 13 -8.85 -3.00 2.94
CA VAL A 13 -9.87 -4.01 2.57
C VAL A 13 -10.95 -4.15 3.65
N ILE A 14 -10.57 -3.93 4.91
CA ILE A 14 -11.48 -4.01 6.06
C ILE A 14 -11.38 -2.70 6.86
N PRO A 15 -11.89 -1.58 6.31
CA PRO A 15 -11.74 -0.27 6.95
C PRO A 15 -12.41 -0.18 8.31
N GLU A 16 -13.35 -1.08 8.61
CA GLU A 16 -14.02 -1.19 9.90
C GLU A 16 -13.06 -1.58 11.04
N LEU A 17 -11.90 -2.16 10.71
CA LEU A 17 -10.87 -2.56 11.69
C LEU A 17 -9.66 -1.60 11.75
N MET A 18 -9.71 -0.45 11.10
CA MET A 18 -8.60 0.52 11.16
C MET A 18 -8.28 1.02 12.57
N GLN A 19 -9.27 1.01 13.48
CA GLN A 19 -9.06 1.35 14.90
C GLN A 19 -8.80 0.10 15.79
N ASP A 20 -8.80 -1.09 15.21
CA ASP A 20 -8.44 -2.35 15.89
C ASP A 20 -7.45 -3.17 15.04
N PRO A 21 -6.20 -2.67 14.87
CA PRO A 21 -5.21 -3.31 14.03
C PRO A 21 -4.80 -4.72 14.53
N ALA A 22 -4.88 -4.98 15.82
CA ALA A 22 -4.62 -6.31 16.36
C ALA A 22 -5.68 -7.33 15.89
N ARG A 23 -6.96 -6.93 15.87
CA ARG A 23 -8.03 -7.75 15.32
C ARG A 23 -7.90 -7.93 13.80
N PHE A 24 -7.46 -6.89 13.08
CA PHE A 24 -7.19 -7.00 11.65
C PHE A 24 -6.14 -8.09 11.36
N VAL A 25 -5.06 -8.14 12.14
CA VAL A 25 -4.01 -9.18 12.01
C VAL A 25 -4.58 -10.59 12.25
N GLU A 26 -5.45 -10.77 13.25
CA GLU A 26 -6.11 -12.07 13.50
C GLU A 26 -7.00 -12.50 12.33
N VAL A 27 -7.81 -11.58 11.80
CA VAL A 27 -8.67 -11.82 10.65
C VAL A 27 -7.82 -12.20 9.42
N THR A 28 -6.73 -11.48 9.19
CA THR A 28 -5.80 -11.76 8.10
C THR A 28 -5.23 -13.18 8.20
N ALA A 29 -4.77 -13.57 9.38
CA ALA A 29 -4.24 -14.92 9.64
C ALA A 29 -5.33 -16.00 9.49
N GLY A 30 -6.52 -15.78 10.08
CA GLY A 30 -7.66 -16.71 10.00
C GLY A 30 -8.14 -16.95 8.57
N ALA A 31 -8.04 -15.93 7.72
CA ALA A 31 -8.34 -16.04 6.29
C ALA A 31 -7.26 -16.76 5.47
N GLY A 32 -6.07 -17.04 6.03
CA GLY A 32 -5.01 -17.81 5.38
C GLY A 32 -3.90 -17.01 4.71
N TRP A 33 -3.90 -15.68 4.84
CA TRP A 33 -2.83 -14.82 4.33
C TRP A 33 -1.48 -15.13 5.00
N LYS A 34 -0.39 -14.73 4.33
CA LYS A 34 0.98 -14.89 4.85
C LYS A 34 1.62 -13.57 5.26
N ALA A 35 1.00 -12.46 4.87
CA ALA A 35 1.46 -11.13 5.23
C ALA A 35 0.27 -10.18 5.43
N THR A 36 0.53 -9.07 6.10
CA THR A 36 -0.44 -8.06 6.49
C THR A 36 0.11 -6.66 6.26
N GLY A 37 -0.73 -5.73 5.78
CA GLY A 37 -0.56 -4.31 6.02
C GLY A 37 -1.04 -3.95 7.43
N VAL A 38 -0.62 -2.80 7.94
CA VAL A 38 -1.04 -2.31 9.25
C VAL A 38 -1.48 -0.85 9.14
N TRP A 39 -2.70 -0.55 9.57
CA TRP A 39 -3.17 0.81 9.65
C TRP A 39 -2.75 1.45 10.97
N PHE A 40 -2.13 2.62 10.89
CA PHE A 40 -1.78 3.44 12.04
C PHE A 40 -2.81 4.56 12.23
N ASP A 41 -3.54 4.50 13.32
CA ASP A 41 -4.44 5.59 13.73
C ASP A 41 -3.76 6.41 14.83
N GLN A 42 -3.27 7.59 14.49
CA GLN A 42 -2.51 8.46 15.37
C GLN A 42 -3.28 8.84 16.65
N GLU A 43 -4.60 8.93 16.59
CA GLU A 43 -5.41 9.34 17.77
C GLU A 43 -5.55 8.22 18.80
N SER A 44 -5.56 6.96 18.37
CA SER A 44 -5.78 5.80 19.23
C SER A 44 -4.54 4.93 19.43
N TRP A 45 -3.47 5.12 18.62
CA TRP A 45 -2.28 4.29 18.71
C TRP A 45 -1.47 4.52 19.99
N SER A 46 -0.96 3.44 20.55
CA SER A 46 -0.11 3.46 21.75
C SER A 46 0.98 2.39 21.68
N SER A 47 1.97 2.46 22.56
CA SER A 47 2.98 1.39 22.68
C SER A 47 2.37 0.04 23.08
N THR A 48 1.20 0.03 23.71
CA THR A 48 0.46 -1.21 23.97
C THR A 48 -0.11 -1.77 22.68
N THR A 49 -0.61 -0.91 21.79
CA THR A 49 -1.10 -1.31 20.46
C THR A 49 0.03 -1.92 19.64
N SER A 50 1.21 -1.27 19.57
CA SER A 50 2.38 -1.81 18.86
C SER A 50 2.75 -3.22 19.35
N ARG A 51 2.86 -3.41 20.69
CA ARG A 51 3.20 -4.72 21.27
C ARG A 51 2.14 -5.79 20.96
N GLU A 52 0.87 -5.43 21.02
CA GLU A 52 -0.22 -6.38 20.73
C GLU A 52 -0.25 -6.76 19.26
N VAL A 53 -0.11 -5.79 18.34
CA VAL A 53 -0.01 -6.03 16.89
C VAL A 53 1.20 -6.91 16.59
N LYS A 54 2.37 -6.56 17.13
CA LYS A 54 3.59 -7.38 16.95
C LYS A 54 3.40 -8.80 17.41
N ARG A 55 2.85 -8.98 18.62
CA ARG A 55 2.58 -10.31 19.18
C ARG A 55 1.64 -11.12 18.28
N ARG A 56 0.57 -10.51 17.73
CA ARG A 56 -0.35 -11.20 16.82
C ARG A 56 0.30 -11.59 15.50
N ILE A 57 1.18 -10.74 14.96
CA ILE A 57 1.96 -11.03 13.76
C ILE A 57 2.86 -12.24 14.02
N ASP A 58 3.62 -12.24 15.15
CA ASP A 58 4.56 -13.32 15.49
C ASP A 58 3.83 -14.65 15.78
N ASP A 59 2.77 -14.59 16.61
CA ASP A 59 1.98 -15.78 17.00
C ASP A 59 1.36 -16.49 15.78
N ASN A 60 1.05 -15.73 14.72
CA ASN A 60 0.46 -16.26 13.49
C ASN A 60 1.46 -16.48 12.35
N GLY A 61 2.73 -16.16 12.55
CA GLY A 61 3.78 -16.33 11.53
C GLY A 61 3.55 -15.48 10.29
N LEU A 62 2.97 -14.27 10.45
CA LEU A 62 2.77 -13.32 9.36
C LEU A 62 3.99 -12.41 9.18
N GLU A 63 4.13 -11.83 7.99
CA GLU A 63 5.04 -10.72 7.72
C GLU A 63 4.27 -9.39 7.66
N ALA A 64 4.79 -8.33 8.29
CA ALA A 64 4.27 -6.97 8.13
C ALA A 64 4.94 -6.33 6.91
N VAL A 65 4.24 -6.27 5.78
CA VAL A 65 4.78 -5.72 4.53
C VAL A 65 4.85 -4.21 4.59
N ASP A 66 3.80 -3.57 5.07
CA ASP A 66 3.71 -2.12 5.10
C ASP A 66 2.92 -1.60 6.31
N MET A 67 3.14 -0.32 6.63
CA MET A 67 2.35 0.44 7.59
C MET A 67 1.90 1.75 6.97
N GLU A 68 0.64 2.12 7.15
CA GLU A 68 -0.04 3.22 6.47
C GLU A 68 -0.59 4.25 7.48
N VAL A 69 -0.58 5.52 7.22
CA VAL A 69 -0.02 6.30 6.11
C VAL A 69 0.45 7.66 6.64
N ILE A 70 1.67 8.07 6.28
CA ILE A 70 2.17 9.42 6.54
C ILE A 70 1.63 10.37 5.47
N ARG A 71 1.01 11.47 5.88
CA ARG A 71 0.43 12.49 4.99
C ARG A 71 1.15 13.82 5.16
N LEU A 72 2.19 14.04 4.33
CA LEU A 72 2.94 15.28 4.34
C LEU A 72 2.07 16.48 3.92
N GLY A 73 2.25 17.61 4.61
CA GLY A 73 1.46 18.82 4.37
C GLY A 73 0.12 18.88 5.12
N ARG A 74 -0.22 17.86 5.91
CA ARG A 74 -1.32 17.92 6.87
C ARG A 74 -0.79 18.22 8.28
N SER A 75 -1.49 19.05 9.04
CA SER A 75 -1.00 19.70 10.26
C SER A 75 -0.78 18.78 11.47
N ILE A 76 -1.10 17.48 11.38
CA ILE A 76 -1.18 16.59 12.55
C ILE A 76 -0.18 15.43 12.45
N ASP A 77 0.40 15.17 11.28
CA ASP A 77 1.20 13.96 11.05
C ASP A 77 2.65 14.30 10.73
N THR A 78 3.52 14.20 11.73
CA THR A 78 4.98 14.34 11.55
C THR A 78 5.61 13.05 11.03
N GLY A 79 4.90 11.92 11.08
CA GLY A 79 5.39 10.60 10.74
C GLY A 79 6.26 9.93 11.81
N GLU A 80 6.77 10.64 12.80
CA GLU A 80 7.67 10.09 13.82
C GLU A 80 7.02 8.95 14.61
N ALA A 81 5.79 9.16 15.10
CA ALA A 81 5.06 8.17 15.89
C ALA A 81 4.73 6.92 15.05
N LEU A 82 4.42 7.08 13.76
CA LEU A 82 4.20 5.95 12.85
C LEU A 82 5.50 5.17 12.63
N ILE A 83 6.64 5.85 12.45
CA ILE A 83 7.94 5.18 12.27
C ILE A 83 8.33 4.40 13.53
N GLU A 84 8.14 4.96 14.74
CA GLU A 84 8.36 4.25 16.00
C GLU A 84 7.49 2.99 16.08
N ALA A 85 6.21 3.12 15.77
CA ALA A 85 5.28 1.99 15.73
C ALA A 85 5.68 0.94 14.70
N ALA A 86 6.09 1.36 13.50
CA ALA A 86 6.54 0.47 12.43
C ALA A 86 7.81 -0.31 12.82
N CYS A 87 8.76 0.34 13.50
CA CYS A 87 9.95 -0.32 14.05
C CYS A 87 9.56 -1.41 15.07
N GLU A 88 8.64 -1.11 16.00
CA GLU A 88 8.19 -2.05 17.03
C GLU A 88 7.39 -3.22 16.42
N VAL A 89 6.52 -2.94 15.46
CA VAL A 89 5.72 -3.94 14.74
C VAL A 89 6.57 -4.81 13.81
N GLY A 90 7.67 -4.26 13.27
CA GLY A 90 8.56 -4.93 12.32
C GLY A 90 8.11 -4.80 10.86
N ALA A 91 7.36 -3.73 10.54
CA ALA A 91 6.96 -3.42 9.17
C ALA A 91 8.19 -3.11 8.30
N LYS A 92 8.14 -3.49 7.03
CA LYS A 92 9.26 -3.31 6.08
C LYS A 92 9.19 -2.01 5.32
N ASN A 93 7.99 -1.50 5.09
CA ASN A 93 7.74 -0.31 4.30
C ASN A 93 6.77 0.61 5.02
N ILE A 94 6.88 1.91 4.77
CA ILE A 94 5.92 2.91 5.21
C ILE A 94 5.42 3.66 3.99
N LEU A 95 4.10 3.70 3.82
CA LEU A 95 3.43 4.47 2.78
C LEU A 95 3.40 5.94 3.15
N VAL A 96 3.85 6.79 2.23
CA VAL A 96 3.85 8.26 2.36
C VAL A 96 3.16 8.89 1.16
N VAL A 97 2.27 9.84 1.40
CA VAL A 97 1.67 10.71 0.39
C VAL A 97 1.98 12.16 0.69
N SER A 98 2.08 13.01 -0.35
CA SER A 98 2.43 14.42 -0.16
C SER A 98 1.36 15.36 -0.72
N SER A 99 1.03 16.37 0.09
CA SER A 99 0.24 17.55 -0.31
C SER A 99 1.07 18.84 -0.17
N LEU A 100 2.38 18.74 -0.03
CA LEU A 100 3.30 19.87 0.00
C LEU A 100 3.39 20.56 -1.37
N HIS A 101 3.84 21.80 -1.39
CA HIS A 101 3.71 22.65 -2.58
C HIS A 101 4.81 22.39 -3.62
N SER A 102 5.95 21.80 -3.23
CA SER A 102 7.07 21.56 -4.16
C SER A 102 7.71 20.18 -3.97
N SER A 103 8.44 19.73 -5.00
CA SER A 103 9.24 18.51 -4.97
C SER A 103 10.37 18.60 -3.93
N GLU A 104 10.96 19.79 -3.77
CA GLU A 104 12.03 20.05 -2.80
C GLU A 104 11.55 19.94 -1.36
N GLU A 105 10.40 20.55 -1.03
CA GLU A 105 9.79 20.42 0.31
C GLU A 105 9.43 18.95 0.62
N THR A 106 8.88 18.24 -0.36
CA THR A 106 8.57 16.81 -0.20
C THR A 106 9.83 15.99 0.01
N ALA A 107 10.90 16.24 -0.77
CA ALA A 107 12.16 15.53 -0.65
C ALA A 107 12.87 15.80 0.68
N GLU A 108 12.82 17.04 1.22
CA GLU A 108 13.36 17.38 2.54
C GLU A 108 12.67 16.57 3.65
N GLN A 109 11.33 16.51 3.63
CA GLN A 109 10.56 15.72 4.60
C GLN A 109 10.85 14.23 4.45
N LEU A 110 10.89 13.68 3.23
CA LEU A 110 11.24 12.28 3.00
C LEU A 110 12.66 11.95 3.50
N SER A 111 13.64 12.85 3.29
CA SER A 111 15.01 12.66 3.78
C SER A 111 15.03 12.56 5.30
N HIS A 112 14.26 13.40 5.98
CA HIS A 112 14.10 13.34 7.44
C HIS A 112 13.48 12.00 7.89
N LEU A 113 12.35 11.59 7.28
CA LEU A 113 11.69 10.32 7.59
C LEU A 113 12.60 9.12 7.32
N CYS A 114 13.34 9.11 6.21
CA CYS A 114 14.32 8.07 5.90
C CYS A 114 15.40 7.95 6.99
N SER A 115 15.86 9.09 7.51
CA SER A 115 16.84 9.11 8.61
C SER A 115 16.29 8.47 9.88
N LEU A 116 15.03 8.75 10.24
CA LEU A 116 14.35 8.15 11.41
C LEU A 116 14.11 6.65 11.21
N ALA A 117 13.69 6.26 10.01
CA ALA A 117 13.33 4.87 9.67
C ALA A 117 14.53 3.93 9.51
N LYS A 118 15.76 4.49 9.41
CA LYS A 118 16.98 3.72 9.17
C LYS A 118 17.27 2.66 10.24
N ALA A 119 16.99 2.97 11.50
CA ALA A 119 17.24 2.05 12.61
C ALA A 119 16.37 0.76 12.55
N GLY A 120 15.19 0.85 11.95
CA GLY A 120 14.26 -0.26 11.76
C GLY A 120 14.44 -1.03 10.44
N ASP A 121 15.41 -0.65 9.61
CA ASP A 121 15.57 -1.19 8.24
C ASP A 121 14.27 -1.06 7.42
N ILE A 122 13.64 0.10 7.51
CA ILE A 122 12.34 0.41 6.90
C ILE A 122 12.55 1.30 5.68
N THR A 123 11.88 0.98 4.59
CA THR A 123 11.84 1.81 3.39
C THR A 123 10.67 2.79 3.45
N ILE A 124 10.95 4.07 3.19
CA ILE A 124 9.94 5.12 3.07
C ILE A 124 9.49 5.19 1.61
N CYS A 125 8.23 4.85 1.35
CA CYS A 125 7.69 4.66 0.00
C CYS A 125 6.73 5.78 -0.36
N LEU A 126 7.13 6.64 -1.29
CA LEU A 126 6.30 7.73 -1.81
C LEU A 126 5.27 7.18 -2.79
N GLU A 127 4.00 7.35 -2.49
CA GLU A 127 2.89 7.05 -3.40
C GLU A 127 2.46 8.31 -4.14
N PHE A 128 2.25 8.18 -5.46
CA PHE A 128 1.67 9.23 -6.27
C PHE A 128 0.19 8.98 -6.55
N MET A 129 -0.62 10.02 -6.43
CA MET A 129 -2.05 9.98 -6.74
C MET A 129 -2.45 11.28 -7.43
N LYS A 130 -3.29 11.19 -8.46
CA LYS A 130 -3.67 12.35 -9.29
C LYS A 130 -4.30 13.51 -8.52
N PHE A 131 -4.87 13.24 -7.35
CA PHE A 131 -5.50 14.22 -6.44
C PHE A 131 -4.58 14.66 -5.28
N THR A 132 -3.28 14.38 -5.35
CA THR A 132 -2.24 14.89 -4.43
C THR A 132 -1.29 15.84 -5.15
N SER A 133 -0.24 16.33 -4.46
CA SER A 133 0.78 17.16 -5.10
C SER A 133 1.71 16.35 -6.00
N VAL A 134 2.00 15.10 -5.65
CA VAL A 134 2.76 14.15 -6.46
C VAL A 134 1.76 13.33 -7.28
N LYS A 135 1.60 13.65 -8.56
CA LYS A 135 0.46 13.18 -9.38
C LYS A 135 0.77 12.01 -10.30
N SER A 136 2.06 11.77 -10.56
CA SER A 136 2.50 10.79 -11.55
C SER A 136 3.83 10.14 -11.14
N LEU A 137 4.20 9.06 -11.82
CA LEU A 137 5.52 8.44 -11.68
C LEU A 137 6.65 9.46 -11.96
N SER A 138 6.48 10.34 -12.94
CA SER A 138 7.48 11.38 -13.25
C SER A 138 7.71 12.32 -12.07
N ASP A 139 6.63 12.76 -11.40
CA ASP A 139 6.73 13.64 -10.23
C ASP A 139 7.40 12.89 -9.06
N ALA A 140 7.03 11.62 -8.82
CA ALA A 140 7.63 10.81 -7.77
C ALA A 140 9.13 10.57 -8.02
N LEU A 141 9.55 10.32 -9.26
CA LEU A 141 10.96 10.17 -9.63
C LEU A 141 11.74 11.47 -9.45
N GLU A 142 11.12 12.63 -9.72
CA GLU A 142 11.73 13.94 -9.46
C GLU A 142 12.01 14.13 -7.97
N VAL A 143 11.01 13.83 -7.12
CA VAL A 143 11.16 13.92 -5.65
C VAL A 143 12.23 12.95 -5.15
N VAL A 144 12.15 11.66 -5.49
CA VAL A 144 13.10 10.65 -5.00
C VAL A 144 14.54 10.93 -5.42
N LYS A 145 14.74 11.52 -6.59
CA LYS A 145 16.07 11.95 -7.05
C LYS A 145 16.70 13.02 -6.16
N LEU A 146 15.91 13.84 -5.49
CA LEU A 146 16.35 14.88 -4.56
C LEU A 146 16.62 14.33 -3.15
N VAL A 147 16.09 13.14 -2.83
CA VAL A 147 16.30 12.50 -1.52
C VAL A 147 17.67 11.83 -1.47
N ASP A 148 18.52 12.27 -0.55
CA ASP A 148 19.83 11.67 -0.30
C ASP A 148 19.74 10.58 0.78
N ALA A 149 19.02 9.48 0.47
CA ALA A 149 18.87 8.35 1.39
C ALA A 149 18.71 7.02 0.62
N PRO A 150 19.36 5.93 1.08
CA PRO A 150 19.29 4.65 0.40
C PRO A 150 17.97 3.88 0.65
N ASN A 151 17.20 4.30 1.66
CA ASN A 151 15.94 3.66 2.08
C ASN A 151 14.70 4.48 1.67
N VAL A 152 14.77 5.17 0.52
CA VAL A 152 13.61 5.76 -0.15
C VAL A 152 13.17 4.89 -1.32
N GLY A 153 11.87 4.73 -1.50
CA GLY A 153 11.26 4.02 -2.63
C GLY A 153 10.02 4.74 -3.14
N ILE A 154 9.45 4.18 -4.18
CA ILE A 154 8.17 4.59 -4.75
C ILE A 154 7.20 3.42 -4.64
N LEU A 155 6.04 3.66 -4.06
CA LEU A 155 4.94 2.70 -4.11
C LEU A 155 4.20 2.85 -5.44
N LEU A 156 4.07 1.75 -6.15
CA LEU A 156 3.23 1.64 -7.32
C LEU A 156 1.91 0.96 -6.94
N ASP A 157 0.84 1.73 -6.84
CA ASP A 157 -0.52 1.22 -6.78
C ASP A 157 -1.10 1.20 -8.19
N LEU A 158 -1.61 0.04 -8.64
CA LEU A 158 -2.10 -0.12 -10.02
C LEU A 158 -3.20 0.89 -10.37
N LEU A 159 -4.14 1.16 -9.45
CA LEU A 159 -5.18 2.15 -9.71
C LEU A 159 -4.57 3.52 -9.98
N HIS A 160 -3.67 3.96 -9.11
CA HIS A 160 -3.04 5.27 -9.22
C HIS A 160 -2.09 5.37 -10.42
N VAL A 161 -1.39 4.29 -10.77
CA VAL A 161 -0.61 4.18 -12.01
C VAL A 161 -1.49 4.47 -13.23
N VAL A 162 -2.63 3.77 -13.36
CA VAL A 162 -3.52 3.95 -14.51
C VAL A 162 -4.21 5.31 -14.49
N ARG A 163 -4.70 5.76 -13.34
CA ARG A 163 -5.41 7.05 -13.20
C ARG A 163 -4.51 8.25 -13.45
N SER A 164 -3.22 8.15 -13.16
CA SER A 164 -2.24 9.20 -13.48
C SER A 164 -1.88 9.27 -14.97
N GLY A 165 -2.17 8.22 -15.73
CA GLY A 165 -1.75 8.06 -17.12
C GLY A 165 -0.32 7.51 -17.27
N THR A 166 0.30 7.09 -16.17
CA THR A 166 1.61 6.40 -16.19
C THR A 166 1.50 5.09 -16.95
N THR A 167 2.42 4.87 -17.88
CA THR A 167 2.43 3.66 -18.70
C THR A 167 3.35 2.58 -18.10
N PHE A 168 3.04 1.31 -18.34
CA PHE A 168 3.90 0.20 -17.94
C PHE A 168 5.29 0.23 -18.59
N LYS A 169 5.41 0.92 -19.75
CA LYS A 169 6.71 1.14 -20.40
C LYS A 169 7.58 2.09 -19.59
N GLU A 170 7.00 3.13 -19.00
CA GLU A 170 7.73 4.07 -18.13
C GLU A 170 8.21 3.35 -16.87
N ILE A 171 7.36 2.51 -16.25
CA ILE A 171 7.75 1.70 -15.08
C ILE A 171 8.93 0.78 -15.43
N LYS A 172 8.87 0.06 -16.56
CA LYS A 172 9.97 -0.82 -17.03
C LYS A 172 11.28 -0.11 -17.31
N ALA A 173 11.25 1.20 -17.54
CA ALA A 173 12.45 2.01 -17.78
C ALA A 173 13.15 2.48 -16.50
N CYS A 174 12.52 2.29 -15.33
CA CYS A 174 13.07 2.66 -14.03
C CYS A 174 13.97 1.54 -13.46
N ASP A 175 14.81 1.91 -12.48
CA ASP A 175 15.51 0.92 -11.66
C ASP A 175 14.46 0.16 -10.80
N PRO A 176 14.34 -1.18 -10.92
CA PRO A 176 13.36 -1.94 -10.17
C PRO A 176 13.54 -1.84 -8.64
N LYS A 177 14.74 -1.51 -8.16
CA LYS A 177 15.01 -1.29 -6.74
C LYS A 177 14.25 -0.11 -6.13
N LEU A 178 13.72 0.78 -6.95
CA LEU A 178 12.85 1.87 -6.51
C LEU A 178 11.48 1.39 -6.03
N PHE A 179 11.09 0.15 -6.34
CA PHE A 179 9.76 -0.39 -6.08
C PHE A 179 9.83 -1.57 -5.10
N PRO A 180 10.03 -1.32 -3.79
CA PRO A 180 10.27 -2.38 -2.80
C PRO A 180 9.04 -3.25 -2.54
N TYR A 181 7.84 -2.75 -2.82
CA TYR A 181 6.57 -3.46 -2.86
C TYR A 181 5.60 -2.73 -3.79
N ALA A 182 4.48 -3.37 -4.11
CA ALA A 182 3.43 -2.77 -4.91
C ALA A 182 2.05 -3.00 -4.28
N GLN A 183 1.09 -2.11 -4.56
CA GLN A 183 -0.30 -2.34 -4.26
C GLN A 183 -1.03 -2.83 -5.51
N TRP A 184 -1.77 -3.93 -5.35
CA TRP A 184 -2.41 -4.63 -6.44
C TRP A 184 -3.92 -4.74 -6.23
N CYS A 185 -4.64 -4.24 -7.21
CA CYS A 185 -6.07 -4.30 -7.33
C CYS A 185 -6.44 -4.38 -8.82
N ASP A 186 -7.68 -4.16 -9.15
CA ASP A 186 -8.17 -3.81 -10.47
C ASP A 186 -9.24 -2.71 -10.35
N GLY A 187 -9.80 -2.28 -11.44
CA GLY A 187 -10.82 -1.25 -11.47
C GLY A 187 -11.52 -1.18 -12.82
N THR A 188 -12.49 -0.31 -12.92
CA THR A 188 -13.19 -0.05 -14.19
C THR A 188 -12.29 0.69 -15.18
N ALA A 189 -12.60 0.58 -16.47
CA ALA A 189 -11.94 1.40 -17.48
C ALA A 189 -12.05 2.89 -17.11
N GLN A 190 -10.95 3.63 -17.29
CA GLN A 190 -10.89 5.04 -16.91
C GLN A 190 -11.89 5.87 -17.71
N PRO A 191 -12.88 6.49 -17.07
CA PRO A 191 -13.64 7.55 -17.71
C PRO A 191 -12.76 8.79 -17.89
N VAL A 192 -12.91 9.49 -18.99
CA VAL A 192 -12.17 10.73 -19.27
C VAL A 192 -12.72 11.86 -18.38
N GLY A 193 -11.83 12.56 -17.68
CA GLY A 193 -12.18 13.81 -16.99
C GLY A 193 -12.79 13.69 -15.60
N LEU A 194 -12.43 12.66 -14.83
CA LEU A 194 -12.81 12.57 -13.41
C LEU A 194 -12.28 13.76 -12.62
N SER A 195 -13.13 14.29 -11.76
CA SER A 195 -12.77 15.25 -10.71
C SER A 195 -12.00 14.55 -9.58
N ASP A 196 -11.28 15.31 -8.75
CA ASP A 196 -10.58 14.78 -7.59
C ASP A 196 -11.51 14.02 -6.65
N SER A 197 -12.75 14.47 -6.45
CA SER A 197 -13.74 13.79 -5.61
C SER A 197 -14.18 12.44 -6.19
N GLU A 198 -14.33 12.33 -7.50
CA GLU A 198 -14.65 11.05 -8.16
C GLU A 198 -13.46 10.10 -8.11
N LEU A 199 -12.21 10.58 -8.27
CA LEU A 199 -11.00 9.78 -8.12
C LEU A 199 -10.83 9.26 -6.67
N ILE A 200 -11.23 10.04 -5.67
CA ILE A 200 -11.21 9.60 -4.27
C ILE A 200 -12.25 8.49 -4.04
N ILE A 201 -13.45 8.61 -4.59
CA ILE A 201 -14.48 7.55 -4.49
C ILE A 201 -13.99 6.27 -5.20
N ASP A 202 -13.45 6.38 -6.40
CA ASP A 202 -12.85 5.27 -7.16
C ASP A 202 -11.77 4.54 -6.33
N ALA A 203 -10.91 5.31 -5.64
CA ALA A 203 -9.85 4.75 -4.80
C ALA A 203 -10.34 4.08 -3.50
N LEU A 204 -11.45 4.58 -2.91
CA LEU A 204 -11.91 4.16 -1.58
C LEU A 204 -13.06 3.14 -1.62
N ASP A 205 -13.83 3.08 -2.72
CA ASP A 205 -15.08 2.32 -2.77
C ASP A 205 -15.25 1.44 -4.01
N ASP A 206 -14.56 1.73 -5.13
CA ASP A 206 -14.87 1.11 -6.42
C ASP A 206 -13.77 0.19 -6.95
N ARG A 207 -12.77 -0.16 -6.12
CA ARG A 207 -11.74 -1.12 -6.54
C ARG A 207 -12.29 -2.52 -6.73
N LEU A 208 -11.72 -3.24 -7.69
CA LEU A 208 -12.00 -4.63 -7.99
C LEU A 208 -10.82 -5.51 -7.62
N ILE A 209 -11.10 -6.80 -7.43
CA ILE A 209 -10.06 -7.82 -7.22
C ILE A 209 -9.22 -7.93 -8.51
N PRO A 210 -7.91 -8.21 -8.41
CA PRO A 210 -7.03 -8.37 -9.58
C PRO A 210 -7.63 -9.30 -10.64
N ALA A 211 -7.52 -8.92 -11.91
CA ALA A 211 -8.07 -9.56 -13.10
C ALA A 211 -9.62 -9.54 -13.22
N GLN A 212 -10.34 -8.84 -12.33
CA GLN A 212 -11.78 -8.66 -12.46
C GLN A 212 -12.19 -7.33 -13.09
N GLY A 213 -11.23 -6.50 -13.49
CA GLY A 213 -11.46 -5.19 -14.05
C GLY A 213 -10.87 -4.98 -15.45
N LYS A 214 -10.39 -3.76 -15.70
CA LYS A 214 -9.89 -3.29 -17.00
C LYS A 214 -8.54 -2.54 -16.89
N LEU A 215 -7.80 -2.70 -15.78
CA LEU A 215 -6.54 -2.00 -15.57
C LEU A 215 -5.30 -2.81 -15.98
N ASP A 216 -5.50 -3.94 -16.69
CA ASP A 216 -4.42 -4.85 -17.09
C ASP A 216 -3.61 -5.40 -15.87
N ALA A 217 -4.31 -5.81 -14.81
CA ALA A 217 -3.71 -6.22 -13.54
C ALA A 217 -2.64 -7.31 -13.67
N LEU A 218 -2.83 -8.32 -14.53
CA LEU A 218 -1.85 -9.37 -14.76
C LEU A 218 -0.60 -8.85 -15.47
N LYS A 219 -0.77 -7.90 -16.41
CA LYS A 219 0.36 -7.26 -17.06
C LYS A 219 1.15 -6.38 -16.11
N PHE A 220 0.48 -5.70 -15.18
CA PHE A 220 1.15 -4.95 -14.10
C PHE A 220 1.96 -5.89 -13.21
N GLU A 221 1.38 -7.01 -12.78
CA GLU A 221 2.05 -8.03 -11.98
C GLU A 221 3.35 -8.51 -12.66
N SER A 222 3.34 -8.76 -13.96
CA SER A 222 4.49 -9.21 -14.74
C SER A 222 5.63 -8.19 -14.88
N LEU A 223 5.49 -6.97 -14.35
CA LEU A 223 6.56 -5.96 -14.33
C LEU A 223 7.58 -6.21 -13.22
N PHE A 224 7.23 -7.00 -12.22
CA PHE A 224 7.99 -7.17 -10.99
C PHE A 224 8.58 -8.59 -10.87
N ASP A 225 9.75 -8.68 -10.29
CA ASP A 225 10.32 -9.96 -9.88
C ASP A 225 9.44 -10.61 -8.79
N THR A 226 9.49 -11.93 -8.69
CA THR A 226 8.61 -12.71 -7.81
C THR A 226 8.85 -12.51 -6.32
N ASP A 227 9.99 -11.96 -5.94
CA ASP A 227 10.37 -11.61 -4.57
C ASP A 227 9.81 -10.26 -4.11
N VAL A 228 9.30 -9.43 -5.02
CA VAL A 228 8.62 -8.17 -4.66
C VAL A 228 7.23 -8.50 -4.09
N PRO A 229 6.95 -8.15 -2.80
CA PRO A 229 5.65 -8.43 -2.20
C PRO A 229 4.55 -7.53 -2.78
N PHE A 230 3.34 -8.10 -2.85
CA PHE A 230 2.16 -7.34 -3.25
C PHE A 230 1.18 -7.19 -2.09
N SER A 231 0.84 -5.95 -1.79
CA SER A 231 -0.25 -5.59 -0.86
C SER A 231 -1.56 -5.51 -1.65
N ILE A 232 -2.51 -6.39 -1.34
CA ILE A 232 -3.78 -6.47 -2.07
C ILE A 232 -4.73 -5.43 -1.52
N GLU A 233 -4.82 -4.30 -2.22
CA GLU A 233 -5.60 -3.15 -1.76
C GLU A 233 -6.92 -3.02 -2.53
N VAL A 234 -7.90 -3.83 -2.17
CA VAL A 234 -9.23 -3.82 -2.77
C VAL A 234 -10.23 -3.12 -1.84
N ARG A 235 -10.16 -1.79 -1.82
CA ARG A 235 -11.17 -0.96 -1.12
C ARG A 235 -12.44 -0.95 -1.96
N SER A 236 -13.45 -1.68 -1.53
CA SER A 236 -14.64 -1.96 -2.33
C SER A 236 -15.90 -1.92 -1.48
N LYS A 237 -16.81 -1.00 -1.80
CA LYS A 237 -18.14 -0.94 -1.19
C LYS A 237 -18.91 -2.24 -1.46
N HIS A 238 -18.79 -2.78 -2.68
CA HIS A 238 -19.42 -4.05 -3.05
C HIS A 238 -18.98 -5.20 -2.14
N LEU A 239 -17.67 -5.31 -1.83
CA LEU A 239 -17.19 -6.35 -0.92
C LEU A 239 -17.72 -6.16 0.50
N ARG A 240 -17.75 -4.92 1.01
CA ARG A 240 -18.29 -4.64 2.36
C ARG A 240 -19.77 -5.01 2.48
N GLU A 241 -20.56 -4.75 1.45
CA GLU A 241 -21.99 -5.01 1.45
C GLU A 241 -22.33 -6.51 1.28
N ASN A 242 -21.54 -7.26 0.49
CA ASN A 242 -21.81 -8.66 0.18
C ASN A 242 -21.06 -9.65 1.10
N PHE A 243 -19.98 -9.23 1.74
CA PHE A 243 -19.19 -10.02 2.69
C PHE A 243 -19.06 -9.24 4.01
N PRO A 244 -20.11 -9.17 4.83
CA PRO A 244 -20.07 -8.42 6.09
C PRO A 244 -19.18 -9.09 7.16
N ASP A 245 -18.98 -10.40 7.10
CA ASP A 245 -17.98 -11.08 7.92
C ASP A 245 -16.56 -10.79 7.43
N TYR A 246 -15.70 -10.34 8.33
CA TYR A 246 -14.38 -9.86 7.98
C TYR A 246 -13.45 -10.97 7.49
N GLU A 247 -13.50 -12.14 8.13
CA GLU A 247 -12.66 -13.27 7.76
C GLU A 247 -13.12 -13.88 6.44
N GLU A 248 -14.42 -13.97 6.21
CA GLU A 248 -15.00 -14.40 4.94
C GLU A 248 -14.60 -13.43 3.81
N ARG A 249 -14.69 -12.11 4.04
CA ARG A 249 -14.25 -11.09 3.08
C ARG A 249 -12.77 -11.24 2.73
N ALA A 250 -11.91 -11.32 3.76
CA ALA A 250 -10.46 -11.47 3.58
C ALA A 250 -10.11 -12.76 2.83
N ARG A 251 -10.79 -13.87 3.13
CA ARG A 251 -10.62 -15.16 2.47
C ARG A 251 -11.08 -15.12 1.01
N TYR A 252 -12.24 -14.52 0.75
CA TYR A 252 -12.73 -14.35 -0.62
C TYR A 252 -11.74 -13.56 -1.48
N VAL A 253 -11.20 -12.45 -0.95
CA VAL A 253 -10.18 -11.66 -1.67
C VAL A 253 -8.93 -12.49 -1.94
N LEU A 254 -8.45 -13.28 -0.97
CA LEU A 254 -7.30 -14.18 -1.16
C LEU A 254 -7.55 -15.21 -2.26
N ASP A 255 -8.66 -15.95 -2.16
CA ASP A 255 -8.99 -17.02 -3.11
C ASP A 255 -9.09 -16.50 -4.54
N GLN A 256 -9.74 -15.35 -4.74
CA GLN A 256 -9.87 -14.73 -6.05
C GLN A 256 -8.53 -14.19 -6.58
N THR A 257 -7.68 -13.66 -5.70
CA THR A 257 -6.34 -13.18 -6.06
C THR A 257 -5.43 -14.33 -6.48
N LEU A 258 -5.47 -15.45 -5.75
CA LEU A 258 -4.72 -16.66 -6.13
C LEU A 258 -5.21 -17.23 -7.46
N ALA A 259 -6.52 -17.26 -7.69
CA ALA A 259 -7.06 -17.70 -8.98
C ALA A 259 -6.62 -16.79 -10.15
N ALA A 260 -6.46 -15.47 -9.91
CA ALA A 260 -5.94 -14.56 -10.92
C ALA A 260 -4.46 -14.86 -11.28
N LEU A 261 -3.63 -15.22 -10.29
CA LEU A 261 -2.22 -15.60 -10.53
C LEU A 261 -2.09 -16.91 -11.28
N GLU A 262 -2.99 -17.88 -11.09
CA GLU A 262 -3.00 -19.14 -11.85
C GLU A 262 -3.30 -18.93 -13.36
N ILE A 263 -3.94 -17.84 -13.73
CA ILE A 263 -4.22 -17.48 -15.14
C ILE A 263 -2.96 -16.90 -15.81
N SER A 264 -2.04 -16.32 -15.03
CA SER A 264 -0.82 -15.68 -15.56
C SER A 264 0.34 -16.65 -15.82
N ASP A 265 0.29 -17.87 -15.29
CA ASP A 265 1.25 -18.96 -15.51
C ASP A 265 0.92 -19.74 -16.81
#